data_e505fed2819030a870a226d9c16678c8
#
_entry.id   e505fed2819030a870a226d9c16678c8
#
_cell.length_a   1.000
_cell.length_b   1.000
_cell.length_c   1.000
_cell.angle_alpha   90.00
_cell.angle_beta   90.00
_cell.angle_gamma   90.00
#
_symmetry.space_group_name_H-M   'P 1'
#
loop_
_entity.id
_entity.type
_entity.pdbx_description
1 polymer ?
#
loop_
_entity_poly.entity_id
_entity_poly.type
_entity_poly.pdbx_seq_one_letter_code
_entity_poly.pdbx_strand_id
1 'polypeptide(L)'
;MTGLELRDVVKHYASGDGELVRAVDGVSLRIAPGEVVALYGPSGSGKTTLLLLAAGLLAPDAGSIVFDGRDIGVLSRRESTLYRRRDVGLVFQSFFLTPGSSAAENAGLKLQADGWTMDEACDAARPWLERVGLAERADYPVERLSMGECQRVAIARALVNEPRLVLADEPTGNLDSKRSRETLGLLAELCHENDLAVLLVTHDPQATGFVDRVYTLRDGQLSDGLDVDLAAVIST
;
A
#
# COMPACT_ATOMS: atom_id res chain seq x y z
N MET A 1 13.14 -14.33 -6.48
CA MET A 1 11.98 -13.83 -5.70
C MET A 1 10.78 -13.80 -6.61
N THR A 2 9.59 -14.21 -6.16
CA THR A 2 8.43 -14.39 -7.04
C THR A 2 7.37 -13.28 -6.89
N GLY A 3 7.56 -12.36 -5.96
CA GLY A 3 6.61 -11.28 -5.68
C GLY A 3 5.32 -11.76 -5.04
N LEU A 4 4.21 -11.03 -5.30
CA LEU A 4 2.86 -11.35 -4.81
C LEU A 4 2.04 -12.04 -5.91
N GLU A 5 1.37 -13.13 -5.58
CA GLU A 5 0.48 -13.84 -6.50
C GLU A 5 -0.82 -14.24 -5.79
N LEU A 6 -1.93 -13.79 -6.34
CA LEU A 6 -3.28 -14.18 -5.96
C LEU A 6 -3.79 -15.19 -7.00
N ARG A 7 -4.39 -16.30 -6.56
CA ARG A 7 -4.91 -17.36 -7.41
C ARG A 7 -6.35 -17.68 -7.03
N ASP A 8 -7.28 -17.29 -7.89
CA ASP A 8 -8.73 -17.52 -7.74
C ASP A 8 -9.27 -17.14 -6.36
N VAL A 9 -8.79 -15.99 -5.85
CA VAL A 9 -9.08 -15.53 -4.49
C VAL A 9 -10.53 -15.11 -4.38
N VAL A 10 -11.21 -15.62 -3.34
CA VAL A 10 -12.59 -15.31 -3.01
C VAL A 10 -12.66 -14.75 -1.59
N LYS A 11 -13.43 -13.67 -1.42
CA LYS A 11 -13.81 -13.12 -0.11
C LYS A 11 -15.21 -12.54 -0.18
N HIS A 12 -16.13 -13.18 0.53
CA HIS A 12 -17.52 -12.76 0.61
C HIS A 12 -17.89 -12.36 2.04
N TYR A 13 -18.87 -11.47 2.17
CA TYR A 13 -19.41 -11.04 3.46
C TYR A 13 -20.92 -11.23 3.46
N ALA A 14 -21.47 -11.62 4.60
CA ALA A 14 -22.91 -11.57 4.82
C ALA A 14 -23.30 -10.12 5.17
N SER A 15 -24.21 -9.53 4.43
CA SER A 15 -24.84 -8.26 4.77
C SER A 15 -25.83 -8.45 5.93
N GLY A 16 -26.15 -7.35 6.65
CA GLY A 16 -27.07 -7.40 7.79
C GLY A 16 -28.52 -7.83 7.45
N ASP A 17 -28.90 -7.74 6.19
CA ASP A 17 -30.18 -8.19 5.60
C ASP A 17 -30.11 -9.61 5.00
N GLY A 18 -28.98 -10.30 5.10
CA GLY A 18 -28.78 -11.67 4.64
C GLY A 18 -28.33 -11.79 3.18
N GLU A 19 -28.13 -10.70 2.47
CA GLU A 19 -27.54 -10.71 1.14
C GLU A 19 -26.04 -11.02 1.20
N LEU A 20 -25.53 -11.72 0.17
CA LEU A 20 -24.11 -12.04 0.02
C LEU A 20 -23.40 -10.93 -0.77
N VAL A 21 -22.50 -10.19 -0.08
CA VAL A 21 -21.63 -9.22 -0.73
C VAL A 21 -20.37 -9.93 -1.22
N ARG A 22 -20.18 -10.01 -2.52
CA ARG A 22 -19.00 -10.59 -3.17
C ARG A 22 -17.91 -9.54 -3.32
N ALA A 23 -17.18 -9.29 -2.24
CA ALA A 23 -16.16 -8.25 -2.23
C ALA A 23 -14.95 -8.59 -3.11
N VAL A 24 -14.56 -9.88 -3.19
CA VAL A 24 -13.56 -10.43 -4.11
C VAL A 24 -14.11 -11.76 -4.59
N ASP A 25 -14.19 -12.00 -5.90
CA ASP A 25 -14.87 -13.13 -6.50
C ASP A 25 -14.04 -13.75 -7.64
N GLY A 26 -13.12 -14.67 -7.29
CA GLY A 26 -12.25 -15.38 -8.23
C GLY A 26 -11.10 -14.50 -8.78
N VAL A 27 -10.56 -13.60 -7.98
CA VAL A 27 -9.49 -12.69 -8.44
C VAL A 27 -8.15 -13.42 -8.53
N SER A 28 -7.53 -13.33 -9.72
CA SER A 28 -6.15 -13.78 -9.97
C SER A 28 -5.32 -12.58 -10.44
N LEU A 29 -4.20 -12.32 -9.74
CA LEU A 29 -3.31 -11.19 -9.96
C LEU A 29 -1.88 -11.58 -9.59
N ARG A 30 -0.91 -11.12 -10.37
CA ARG A 30 0.50 -11.28 -10.06
C ARG A 30 1.21 -9.93 -10.12
N ILE A 31 2.09 -9.68 -9.13
CA ILE A 31 2.95 -8.49 -9.05
C ILE A 31 4.37 -8.99 -8.86
N ALA A 32 5.24 -8.68 -9.83
CA ALA A 32 6.66 -9.04 -9.76
C ALA A 32 7.45 -8.09 -8.85
N PRO A 33 8.64 -8.47 -8.35
CA PRO A 33 9.56 -7.53 -7.76
C PRO A 33 9.91 -6.41 -8.75
N GLY A 34 9.98 -5.17 -8.27
CA GLY A 34 10.20 -3.99 -9.10
C GLY A 34 8.99 -3.56 -9.94
N GLU A 35 7.81 -4.15 -9.74
CA GLU A 35 6.60 -3.82 -10.50
C GLU A 35 5.61 -3.00 -9.66
N VAL A 36 5.10 -1.91 -10.22
CA VAL A 36 4.00 -1.10 -9.66
C VAL A 36 2.72 -1.44 -10.39
N VAL A 37 1.75 -2.01 -9.68
CA VAL A 37 0.44 -2.34 -10.22
C VAL A 37 -0.62 -1.45 -9.58
N ALA A 38 -1.39 -0.74 -10.41
CA ALA A 38 -2.53 0.04 -9.95
C ALA A 38 -3.84 -0.74 -10.07
N LEU A 39 -4.65 -0.63 -9.02
CA LEU A 39 -6.00 -1.19 -8.94
C LEU A 39 -7.02 -0.06 -8.85
N TYR A 40 -7.78 0.13 -9.89
CA TYR A 40 -8.88 1.09 -9.98
C TYR A 40 -10.22 0.41 -9.68
N GLY A 41 -11.24 1.21 -9.50
CA GLY A 41 -12.63 0.74 -9.36
C GLY A 41 -13.48 1.69 -8.53
N PRO A 42 -14.81 1.61 -8.61
CA PRO A 42 -15.73 2.43 -7.84
C PRO A 42 -15.61 2.16 -6.33
N SER A 43 -16.17 3.07 -5.52
CA SER A 43 -16.29 2.83 -4.08
C SER A 43 -17.09 1.56 -3.82
N GLY A 44 -16.65 0.73 -2.88
CA GLY A 44 -17.31 -0.54 -2.54
C GLY A 44 -16.99 -1.72 -3.48
N SER A 45 -16.15 -1.55 -4.52
CA SER A 45 -15.83 -2.64 -5.46
C SER A 45 -14.95 -3.77 -4.90
N GLY A 46 -14.44 -3.65 -3.66
CA GLY A 46 -13.62 -4.67 -3.02
C GLY A 46 -12.12 -4.36 -2.96
N LYS A 47 -11.64 -3.19 -3.45
CA LYS A 47 -10.21 -2.84 -3.50
C LYS A 47 -9.52 -2.91 -2.13
N THR A 48 -10.11 -2.27 -1.12
CA THR A 48 -9.58 -2.33 0.26
C THR A 48 -9.59 -3.77 0.80
N THR A 49 -10.61 -4.57 0.48
CA THR A 49 -10.65 -6.00 0.85
C THR A 49 -9.48 -6.75 0.21
N LEU A 50 -9.21 -6.53 -1.07
CA LEU A 50 -8.07 -7.16 -1.77
C LEU A 50 -6.73 -6.75 -1.14
N LEU A 51 -6.57 -5.48 -0.81
CA LEU A 51 -5.38 -4.97 -0.12
C LEU A 51 -5.21 -5.60 1.28
N LEU A 52 -6.29 -5.72 2.06
CA LEU A 52 -6.26 -6.36 3.37
C LEU A 52 -5.94 -7.86 3.29
N LEU A 53 -6.41 -8.55 2.25
CA LEU A 53 -6.04 -9.93 1.94
C LEU A 53 -4.54 -10.02 1.63
N ALA A 54 -4.00 -9.17 0.75
CA ALA A 54 -2.59 -9.10 0.42
C ALA A 54 -1.71 -8.75 1.64
N ALA A 55 -2.23 -7.95 2.58
CA ALA A 55 -1.56 -7.63 3.84
C ALA A 55 -1.59 -8.79 4.88
N GLY A 56 -2.29 -9.89 4.59
CA GLY A 56 -2.52 -10.96 5.57
C GLY A 56 -3.34 -10.49 6.78
N LEU A 57 -4.13 -9.44 6.65
CA LEU A 57 -5.08 -8.97 7.67
C LEU A 57 -6.41 -9.70 7.60
N LEU A 58 -6.74 -10.23 6.42
CA LEU A 58 -7.90 -11.09 6.19
C LEU A 58 -7.42 -12.41 5.59
N ALA A 59 -8.11 -13.51 5.91
CA ALA A 59 -7.97 -14.77 5.22
C ALA A 59 -8.98 -14.86 4.07
N PRO A 60 -8.61 -15.42 2.91
CA PRO A 60 -9.56 -15.69 1.83
C PRO A 60 -10.54 -16.80 2.24
N ASP A 61 -11.74 -16.81 1.64
CA ASP A 61 -12.70 -17.88 1.81
C ASP A 61 -12.41 -19.05 0.84
N ALA A 62 -11.77 -18.75 -0.30
CA ALA A 62 -11.24 -19.73 -1.25
C ALA A 62 -10.08 -19.13 -2.05
N GLY A 63 -9.35 -19.98 -2.79
CA GLY A 63 -8.13 -19.59 -3.52
C GLY A 63 -6.91 -19.54 -2.62
N SER A 64 -5.82 -18.98 -3.12
CA SER A 64 -4.56 -18.83 -2.35
C SER A 64 -3.89 -17.49 -2.63
N ILE A 65 -3.12 -17.00 -1.65
CA ILE A 65 -2.34 -15.77 -1.75
C ILE A 65 -0.90 -16.12 -1.42
N VAL A 66 -0.05 -16.08 -2.42
CA VAL A 66 1.36 -16.51 -2.28
C VAL A 66 2.27 -15.29 -2.35
N PHE A 67 3.10 -15.12 -1.34
CA PHE A 67 4.16 -14.12 -1.33
C PHE A 67 5.51 -14.84 -1.18
N ASP A 68 6.39 -14.63 -2.16
CA ASP A 68 7.72 -15.27 -2.21
C ASP A 68 7.69 -16.80 -1.99
N GLY A 69 6.70 -17.47 -2.58
CA GLY A 69 6.53 -18.93 -2.48
C GLY A 69 5.85 -19.42 -1.20
N ARG A 70 5.49 -18.53 -0.28
CA ARG A 70 4.75 -18.84 0.95
C ARG A 70 3.29 -18.43 0.81
N ASP A 71 2.37 -19.35 1.09
CA ASP A 71 0.95 -19.02 1.16
C ASP A 71 0.66 -18.20 2.42
N ILE A 72 0.29 -16.92 2.23
CA ILE A 72 -0.03 -15.99 3.31
C ILE A 72 -1.51 -16.04 3.72
N GLY A 73 -2.37 -16.66 2.89
CA GLY A 73 -3.79 -16.81 3.17
C GLY A 73 -4.12 -17.73 4.34
N VAL A 74 -3.18 -18.62 4.70
CA VAL A 74 -3.34 -19.62 5.77
C VAL A 74 -2.47 -19.34 7.01
N LEU A 75 -1.84 -18.16 7.09
CA LEU A 75 -0.97 -17.81 8.20
C LEU A 75 -1.73 -17.73 9.54
N SER A 76 -1.13 -18.23 10.59
CA SER A 76 -1.59 -17.95 11.95
C SER A 76 -1.49 -16.46 12.27
N ARG A 77 -2.23 -15.99 13.28
CA ARG A 77 -2.19 -14.58 13.72
C ARG A 77 -0.77 -14.08 14.00
N ARG A 78 0.07 -14.90 14.61
CA ARG A 78 1.47 -14.58 14.91
C ARG A 78 2.31 -14.46 13.62
N GLU A 79 2.17 -15.40 12.70
CA GLU A 79 2.90 -15.40 11.43
C GLU A 79 2.48 -14.23 10.53
N SER A 80 1.18 -13.94 10.46
CA SER A 80 0.63 -12.80 9.75
C SER A 80 1.17 -11.46 10.32
N THR A 81 1.33 -11.35 11.65
CA THR A 81 1.98 -10.18 12.26
C THR A 81 3.46 -10.08 11.85
N LEU A 82 4.20 -11.20 11.86
CA LEU A 82 5.60 -11.22 11.44
C LEU A 82 5.76 -10.87 9.94
N TYR A 83 4.86 -11.37 9.09
CA TYR A 83 4.82 -11.04 7.67
C TYR A 83 4.67 -9.53 7.46
N ARG A 84 3.67 -8.90 8.09
CA ARG A 84 3.48 -7.44 7.98
C ARG A 84 4.66 -6.64 8.53
N ARG A 85 5.28 -7.12 9.60
CA ARG A 85 6.43 -6.41 10.20
C ARG A 85 7.66 -6.43 9.29
N ARG A 86 7.93 -7.56 8.64
CA ARG A 86 9.18 -7.78 7.91
C ARG A 86 9.05 -7.49 6.42
N ASP A 87 7.94 -7.92 5.83
CA ASP A 87 7.84 -8.03 4.38
C ASP A 87 6.93 -6.96 3.76
N VAL A 88 6.05 -6.30 4.55
CA VAL A 88 5.02 -5.39 4.01
C VAL A 88 5.21 -3.96 4.51
N GLY A 89 5.29 -3.00 3.60
CA GLY A 89 5.11 -1.58 3.83
C GLY A 89 3.65 -1.18 3.58
N LEU A 90 3.04 -0.43 4.49
CA LEU A 90 1.65 0.03 4.34
C LEU A 90 1.63 1.56 4.25
N VAL A 91 1.01 2.07 3.19
CA VAL A 91 0.76 3.49 2.96
C VAL A 91 -0.75 3.70 2.85
N PHE A 92 -1.33 4.58 3.66
CA PHE A 92 -2.76 4.85 3.68
C PHE A 92 -3.07 6.29 3.26
N GLN A 93 -4.30 6.54 2.86
CA GLN A 93 -4.83 7.87 2.60
C GLN A 93 -4.73 8.77 3.85
N SER A 94 -5.06 8.23 5.03
CA SER A 94 -4.81 8.87 6.31
C SER A 94 -3.40 8.52 6.77
N PHE A 95 -2.60 9.51 7.09
CA PHE A 95 -1.17 9.31 7.39
C PHE A 95 -0.91 8.51 8.66
N PHE A 96 -1.86 8.51 9.61
CA PHE A 96 -1.75 7.87 10.92
C PHE A 96 -0.41 8.19 11.61
N LEU A 97 0.00 9.45 11.54
CA LEU A 97 1.18 9.93 12.24
C LEU A 97 0.82 10.26 13.69
N THR A 98 1.76 10.01 14.60
CA THR A 98 1.61 10.29 16.04
C THR A 98 1.86 11.77 16.27
N PRO A 99 0.85 12.54 16.74
CA PRO A 99 1.02 13.93 17.09
C PRO A 99 2.05 14.13 18.21
N GLY A 100 2.76 15.25 18.20
CA GLY A 100 3.79 15.56 19.19
C GLY A 100 5.14 14.89 18.93
N SER A 101 5.19 13.90 18.02
CA SER A 101 6.42 13.23 17.63
C SER A 101 7.00 13.82 16.34
N SER A 102 8.32 13.72 16.20
CA SER A 102 9.05 14.16 15.01
C SER A 102 8.78 13.29 13.79
N ALA A 103 9.18 13.76 12.61
CA ALA A 103 9.15 12.97 11.38
C ALA A 103 10.00 11.69 11.52
N ALA A 104 11.18 11.77 12.16
CA ALA A 104 12.07 10.64 12.37
C ALA A 104 11.45 9.60 13.31
N GLU A 105 10.86 10.02 14.43
CA GLU A 105 10.16 9.12 15.35
C GLU A 105 8.97 8.42 14.66
N ASN A 106 8.19 9.17 13.88
CA ASN A 106 7.08 8.58 13.13
C ASN A 106 7.55 7.60 12.06
N ALA A 107 8.61 7.93 11.32
CA ALA A 107 9.15 7.04 10.29
C ALA A 107 9.78 5.79 10.91
N GLY A 108 10.48 5.91 12.05
CA GLY A 108 11.14 4.81 12.76
C GLY A 108 10.19 3.91 13.56
N LEU A 109 8.94 4.33 13.81
CA LEU A 109 8.01 3.68 14.74
C LEU A 109 7.87 2.17 14.52
N LYS A 110 7.92 1.72 13.27
CA LYS A 110 7.76 0.30 12.92
C LYS A 110 8.91 -0.57 13.48
N LEU A 111 10.12 -0.03 13.55
CA LEU A 111 11.30 -0.75 14.05
C LEU A 111 11.23 -1.01 15.57
N GLN A 112 10.51 -0.18 16.32
CA GLN A 112 10.29 -0.41 17.75
C GLN A 112 9.57 -1.73 18.03
N ALA A 113 8.71 -2.18 17.11
CA ALA A 113 8.07 -3.50 17.23
C ALA A 113 9.09 -4.65 17.14
N ASP A 114 10.29 -4.41 16.60
CA ASP A 114 11.41 -5.36 16.54
C ASP A 114 12.41 -5.19 17.71
N GLY A 115 12.08 -4.32 18.69
CA GLY A 115 12.86 -4.12 19.92
C GLY A 115 13.93 -3.03 19.82
N TRP A 116 13.93 -2.23 18.72
CA TRP A 116 14.83 -1.09 18.58
C TRP A 116 14.47 0.01 19.57
N THR A 117 15.46 0.68 20.11
CA THR A 117 15.24 1.91 20.86
C THR A 117 14.75 3.02 19.92
N MET A 118 14.14 4.09 20.46
CA MET A 118 13.69 5.20 19.64
C MET A 118 14.85 5.86 18.89
N ASP A 119 15.99 6.03 19.55
CA ASP A 119 17.17 6.64 18.94
C ASP A 119 17.68 5.82 17.76
N GLU A 120 17.85 4.50 17.92
CA GLU A 120 18.23 3.60 16.83
C GLU A 120 17.22 3.61 15.68
N ALA A 121 15.93 3.64 16.00
CA ALA A 121 14.86 3.70 15.01
C ALA A 121 14.85 5.03 14.23
N CYS A 122 15.11 6.15 14.92
CA CYS A 122 15.25 7.46 14.28
C CYS A 122 16.46 7.49 13.35
N ASP A 123 17.62 6.98 13.80
CA ASP A 123 18.83 6.95 12.98
C ASP A 123 18.63 6.11 11.71
N ALA A 124 17.95 4.96 11.80
CA ALA A 124 17.59 4.14 10.66
C ALA A 124 16.55 4.81 9.73
N ALA A 125 15.70 5.68 10.26
CA ALA A 125 14.68 6.39 9.48
C ALA A 125 15.26 7.58 8.70
N ARG A 126 16.35 8.20 9.15
CA ARG A 126 16.93 9.42 8.53
C ARG A 126 17.31 9.22 7.06
N PRO A 127 17.97 8.13 6.62
CA PRO A 127 18.26 7.91 5.20
C PRO A 127 16.97 7.84 4.35
N TRP A 128 15.90 7.23 4.87
CA TRP A 128 14.61 7.19 4.17
C TRP A 128 13.93 8.55 4.09
N LEU A 129 14.04 9.37 5.17
CA LEU A 129 13.56 10.75 5.14
C LEU A 129 14.34 11.61 4.16
N GLU A 130 15.63 11.40 4.01
CA GLU A 130 16.45 12.07 2.99
C GLU A 130 15.98 11.67 1.58
N ARG A 131 15.76 10.38 1.32
CA ARG A 131 15.27 9.88 0.01
C ARG A 131 13.90 10.44 -0.36
N VAL A 132 13.04 10.71 0.62
CA VAL A 132 11.74 11.36 0.37
C VAL A 132 11.82 12.90 0.43
N GLY A 133 13.01 13.50 0.48
CA GLY A 133 13.24 14.94 0.46
C GLY A 133 12.89 15.65 1.76
N LEU A 134 13.05 14.98 2.91
CA LEU A 134 12.72 15.51 4.25
C LEU A 134 13.93 15.52 5.22
N ALA A 135 15.17 15.50 4.71
CA ALA A 135 16.38 15.52 5.56
C ALA A 135 16.34 16.66 6.59
N GLU A 136 16.09 17.91 6.12
CA GLU A 136 16.01 19.12 6.95
C GLU A 136 14.79 19.17 7.88
N ARG A 137 13.83 18.24 7.70
CA ARG A 137 12.57 18.16 8.44
C ARG A 137 12.51 16.96 9.38
N ALA A 138 13.56 16.15 9.46
CA ALA A 138 13.59 14.92 10.23
C ALA A 138 13.20 15.11 11.71
N ASP A 139 13.65 16.18 12.33
CA ASP A 139 13.40 16.49 13.75
C ASP A 139 12.18 17.42 13.97
N TYR A 140 11.43 17.75 12.91
CA TYR A 140 10.25 18.59 13.05
C TYR A 140 9.06 17.77 13.52
N PRO A 141 8.26 18.30 14.49
CA PRO A 141 6.97 17.71 14.84
C PRO A 141 6.06 17.64 13.60
N VAL A 142 5.33 16.52 13.45
CA VAL A 142 4.53 16.28 12.24
C VAL A 142 3.44 17.32 12.02
N GLU A 143 2.99 18.03 13.06
CA GLU A 143 2.01 19.13 12.98
C GLU A 143 2.56 20.38 12.27
N ARG A 144 3.86 20.48 12.12
CA ARG A 144 4.51 21.56 11.38
C ARG A 144 4.78 21.21 9.92
N LEU A 145 4.44 20.02 9.52
CA LEU A 145 4.59 19.54 8.15
C LEU A 145 3.32 19.79 7.34
N SER A 146 3.49 20.08 6.07
CA SER A 146 2.39 20.11 5.10
C SER A 146 1.84 18.68 4.88
N MET A 147 0.62 18.56 4.34
CA MET A 147 0.02 17.27 4.03
C MET A 147 0.90 16.40 3.12
N GLY A 148 1.54 17.00 2.11
CA GLY A 148 2.48 16.28 1.23
C GLY A 148 3.75 15.82 1.95
N GLU A 149 4.26 16.61 2.93
CA GLU A 149 5.37 16.18 3.78
C GLU A 149 4.94 15.05 4.73
N CYS A 150 3.76 15.14 5.33
CA CYS A 150 3.19 14.06 6.15
C CYS A 150 3.06 12.75 5.35
N GLN A 151 2.62 12.82 4.09
CA GLN A 151 2.55 11.65 3.21
C GLN A 151 3.94 11.07 2.94
N ARG A 152 4.95 11.91 2.70
CA ARG A 152 6.34 11.45 2.53
C ARG A 152 6.90 10.80 3.81
N VAL A 153 6.56 11.30 5.00
CA VAL A 153 6.88 10.60 6.27
C VAL A 153 6.22 9.23 6.34
N ALA A 154 4.94 9.11 5.93
CA ALA A 154 4.23 7.83 5.90
C ALA A 154 4.86 6.84 4.90
N ILE A 155 5.37 7.32 3.76
CA ILE A 155 6.13 6.49 2.80
C ILE A 155 7.47 6.05 3.43
N ALA A 156 8.23 6.96 4.04
CA ALA A 156 9.48 6.61 4.74
C ALA A 156 9.25 5.56 5.82
N ARG A 157 8.18 5.70 6.62
CA ARG A 157 7.75 4.70 7.62
C ARG A 157 7.42 3.35 7.00
N ALA A 158 6.80 3.34 5.83
CA ALA A 158 6.47 2.09 5.14
C ALA A 158 7.73 1.35 4.66
N LEU A 159 8.82 2.08 4.37
CA LEU A 159 10.05 1.55 3.79
C LEU A 159 11.18 1.28 4.81
N VAL A 160 11.09 1.83 6.03
CA VAL A 160 12.18 1.83 7.02
C VAL A 160 12.67 0.43 7.41
N ASN A 161 11.83 -0.58 7.29
CA ASN A 161 12.17 -1.99 7.55
C ASN A 161 12.56 -2.75 6.28
N GLU A 162 12.82 -2.05 5.17
CA GLU A 162 13.21 -2.62 3.88
C GLU A 162 12.23 -3.73 3.43
N PRO A 163 10.93 -3.43 3.31
CA PRO A 163 9.94 -4.41 2.91
C PRO A 163 10.19 -4.87 1.48
N ARG A 164 9.57 -5.96 1.07
CA ARG A 164 9.58 -6.45 -0.32
C ARG A 164 8.24 -6.24 -1.03
N LEU A 165 7.21 -5.89 -0.28
CA LEU A 165 5.88 -5.56 -0.79
C LEU A 165 5.42 -4.24 -0.17
N VAL A 166 4.95 -3.31 -1.00
CA VAL A 166 4.28 -2.10 -0.56
C VAL A 166 2.82 -2.15 -0.99
N LEU A 167 1.93 -1.93 -0.04
CA LEU A 167 0.50 -1.86 -0.25
C LEU A 167 0.05 -0.42 0.05
N ALA A 168 -0.41 0.29 -0.96
CA ALA A 168 -0.80 1.68 -0.87
C ALA A 168 -2.31 1.83 -1.13
N ASP A 169 -3.05 2.33 -0.14
CA ASP A 169 -4.49 2.60 -0.23
C ASP A 169 -4.72 4.10 -0.34
N GLU A 170 -5.06 4.58 -1.56
CA GLU A 170 -5.33 5.99 -1.88
C GLU A 170 -4.24 6.96 -1.38
N PRO A 171 -2.95 6.72 -1.69
CA PRO A 171 -1.85 7.48 -1.08
C PRO A 171 -1.82 8.96 -1.46
N THR A 172 -2.63 9.39 -2.43
CA THR A 172 -2.73 10.77 -2.90
C THR A 172 -4.09 11.42 -2.63
N GLY A 173 -5.02 10.70 -2.02
CA GLY A 173 -6.41 11.14 -1.86
C GLY A 173 -6.62 12.44 -1.05
N ASN A 174 -5.61 12.90 -0.31
CA ASN A 174 -5.64 14.15 0.45
C ASN A 174 -4.70 15.23 -0.12
N LEU A 175 -4.18 15.03 -1.34
CA LEU A 175 -3.20 15.92 -1.96
C LEU A 175 -3.79 16.65 -3.17
N ASP A 176 -3.26 17.83 -3.48
CA ASP A 176 -3.53 18.49 -4.75
C ASP A 176 -2.82 17.76 -5.91
N SER A 177 -3.25 18.02 -7.14
CA SER A 177 -2.78 17.32 -8.35
C SER A 177 -1.25 17.40 -8.56
N LYS A 178 -0.60 18.48 -8.13
CA LYS A 178 0.86 18.61 -8.25
C LYS A 178 1.55 17.69 -7.26
N ARG A 179 1.13 17.72 -5.98
CA ARG A 179 1.69 16.87 -4.92
C ARG A 179 1.37 15.39 -5.13
N SER A 180 0.18 15.08 -5.68
CA SER A 180 -0.18 13.73 -6.10
C SER A 180 0.85 13.16 -7.08
N ARG A 181 1.17 13.92 -8.13
CA ARG A 181 2.16 13.52 -9.14
C ARG A 181 3.57 13.32 -8.54
N GLU A 182 4.00 14.24 -7.69
CA GLU A 182 5.29 14.14 -7.00
C GLU A 182 5.35 12.89 -6.10
N THR A 183 4.28 12.60 -5.39
CA THR A 183 4.19 11.43 -4.48
C THR A 183 4.15 10.11 -5.25
N LEU A 184 3.38 10.04 -6.34
CA LEU A 184 3.30 8.85 -7.20
C LEU A 184 4.64 8.58 -7.90
N GLY A 185 5.29 9.64 -8.43
CA GLY A 185 6.61 9.53 -9.03
C GLY A 185 7.65 9.01 -8.05
N LEU A 186 7.68 9.58 -6.84
CA LEU A 186 8.56 9.14 -5.76
C LEU A 186 8.33 7.66 -5.39
N LEU A 187 7.07 7.25 -5.25
CA LEU A 187 6.74 5.85 -4.92
C LEU A 187 7.20 4.88 -6.02
N ALA A 188 7.00 5.24 -7.29
CA ALA A 188 7.44 4.44 -8.43
C ALA A 188 8.98 4.35 -8.49
N GLU A 189 9.69 5.47 -8.33
CA GLU A 189 11.15 5.53 -8.28
C GLU A 189 11.69 4.60 -7.18
N LEU A 190 11.19 4.75 -5.93
CA LEU A 190 11.60 3.93 -4.80
C LEU A 190 11.27 2.44 -5.00
N CYS A 191 10.18 2.12 -5.70
CA CYS A 191 9.84 0.76 -6.08
C CYS A 191 10.91 0.14 -6.99
N HIS A 192 11.20 0.80 -8.11
CA HIS A 192 12.15 0.29 -9.10
C HIS A 192 13.58 0.20 -8.54
N GLU A 193 14.01 1.20 -7.74
CA GLU A 193 15.35 1.21 -7.14
C GLU A 193 15.59 0.10 -6.11
N ASN A 194 14.53 -0.36 -5.43
CA ASN A 194 14.65 -1.35 -4.36
C ASN A 194 13.98 -2.69 -4.69
N ASP A 195 13.64 -2.95 -5.96
CA ASP A 195 12.97 -4.18 -6.40
C ASP A 195 11.69 -4.49 -5.58
N LEU A 196 10.90 -3.47 -5.22
CA LEU A 196 9.67 -3.64 -4.43
C LEU A 196 8.51 -4.08 -5.34
N ALA A 197 7.72 -5.05 -4.91
CA ALA A 197 6.39 -5.25 -5.48
C ALA A 197 5.43 -4.22 -4.89
N VAL A 198 4.69 -3.47 -5.72
CA VAL A 198 3.76 -2.44 -5.23
C VAL A 198 2.34 -2.70 -5.75
N LEU A 199 1.37 -2.80 -4.85
CA LEU A 199 -0.06 -2.73 -5.15
C LEU A 199 -0.59 -1.36 -4.72
N LEU A 200 -0.94 -0.54 -5.69
CA LEU A 200 -1.50 0.79 -5.51
C LEU A 200 -3.01 0.76 -5.75
N VAL A 201 -3.82 0.95 -4.73
CA VAL A 201 -5.26 1.19 -4.87
C VAL A 201 -5.48 2.69 -5.00
N THR A 202 -6.15 3.12 -6.07
CA THR A 202 -6.40 4.54 -6.30
C THR A 202 -7.58 4.78 -7.24
N HIS A 203 -8.15 5.98 -7.16
CA HIS A 203 -9.05 6.56 -8.16
C HIS A 203 -8.40 7.76 -8.88
N ASP A 204 -7.15 8.10 -8.54
CA ASP A 204 -6.42 9.22 -9.16
C ASP A 204 -5.95 8.84 -10.57
N PRO A 205 -6.46 9.52 -11.63
CA PRO A 205 -6.08 9.23 -13.02
C PRO A 205 -4.59 9.44 -13.29
N GLN A 206 -3.93 10.30 -12.52
CA GLN A 206 -2.52 10.60 -12.71
C GLN A 206 -1.62 9.39 -12.43
N ALA A 207 -2.11 8.41 -11.65
CA ALA A 207 -1.35 7.22 -11.32
C ALA A 207 -0.99 6.38 -12.56
N THR A 208 -1.79 6.44 -13.62
CA THR A 208 -1.51 5.69 -14.87
C THR A 208 -0.15 6.02 -15.50
N GLY A 209 0.37 7.23 -15.27
CA GLY A 209 1.69 7.65 -15.76
C GLY A 209 2.89 7.14 -14.94
N PHE A 210 2.64 6.44 -13.82
CA PHE A 210 3.67 6.02 -12.86
C PHE A 210 3.63 4.52 -12.53
N VAL A 211 2.78 3.75 -13.20
CA VAL A 211 2.58 2.32 -12.93
C VAL A 211 2.86 1.49 -14.17
N ASP A 212 3.32 0.26 -13.96
CA ASP A 212 3.65 -0.67 -15.04
C ASP A 212 2.42 -1.36 -15.59
N ARG A 213 1.43 -1.65 -14.73
CA ARG A 213 0.18 -2.29 -15.12
C ARG A 213 -1.00 -1.70 -14.37
N VAL A 214 -2.14 -1.74 -15.03
CA VAL A 214 -3.42 -1.23 -14.52
C VAL A 214 -4.47 -2.33 -14.56
N TYR A 215 -5.22 -2.44 -13.48
CA TYR A 215 -6.39 -3.29 -13.38
C TYR A 215 -7.60 -2.51 -12.87
N THR A 216 -8.78 -2.95 -13.26
CA THR A 216 -10.04 -2.46 -12.69
C THR A 216 -10.73 -3.57 -11.91
N LEU A 217 -11.15 -3.26 -10.68
CA LEU A 217 -11.99 -4.14 -9.86
C LEU A 217 -13.42 -3.59 -9.85
N ARG A 218 -14.38 -4.40 -10.31
CA ARG A 218 -15.81 -4.07 -10.30
C ARG A 218 -16.60 -5.28 -9.81
N ASP A 219 -17.47 -5.08 -8.83
CA ASP A 219 -18.30 -6.14 -8.25
C ASP A 219 -17.53 -7.40 -7.85
N GLY A 220 -16.33 -7.19 -7.28
CA GLY A 220 -15.43 -8.25 -6.86
C GLY A 220 -14.63 -8.93 -7.98
N GLN A 221 -14.84 -8.58 -9.25
CA GLN A 221 -14.15 -9.15 -10.40
C GLN A 221 -13.07 -8.24 -10.96
N LEU A 222 -11.95 -8.83 -11.37
CA LEU A 222 -10.79 -8.13 -11.91
C LEU A 222 -10.81 -8.15 -13.43
N SER A 223 -10.53 -7.01 -14.06
CA SER A 223 -10.30 -6.88 -15.51
C SER A 223 -8.99 -6.15 -15.78
N ASP A 224 -8.33 -6.50 -16.90
CA ASP A 224 -7.12 -5.82 -17.35
C ASP A 224 -7.47 -4.41 -17.90
N GLY A 225 -6.62 -3.43 -17.55
CA GLY A 225 -6.73 -2.06 -18.00
C GLY A 225 -7.78 -1.23 -17.25
N LEU A 226 -7.97 0.01 -17.72
CA LEU A 226 -9.05 0.88 -17.25
C LEU A 226 -10.34 0.50 -17.94
N ASP A 227 -11.40 0.32 -17.16
CA ASP A 227 -12.76 0.18 -17.71
C ASP A 227 -13.15 1.46 -18.48
N VAL A 228 -13.80 1.30 -19.62
CA VAL A 228 -14.18 2.40 -20.54
C VAL A 228 -15.01 3.47 -19.81
N ASP A 229 -15.89 3.06 -18.90
CA ASP A 229 -16.70 3.97 -18.09
C ASP A 229 -15.85 4.76 -17.08
N LEU A 230 -14.80 4.15 -16.52
CA LEU A 230 -13.86 4.82 -15.60
C LEU A 230 -12.94 5.78 -16.38
N ALA A 231 -12.49 5.40 -17.56
CA ALA A 231 -11.68 6.26 -18.44
C ALA A 231 -12.41 7.55 -18.82
N ALA A 232 -13.74 7.50 -19.01
CA ALA A 232 -14.57 8.67 -19.30
C ALA A 232 -14.71 9.63 -18.11
N VAL A 233 -14.82 9.09 -16.88
CA VAL A 233 -14.89 9.88 -15.63
C VAL A 233 -13.54 10.53 -15.29
N ILE A 234 -12.44 9.90 -15.70
CA ILE A 234 -11.06 10.34 -15.44
C ILE A 234 -10.65 11.46 -16.43
N SER A 235 -11.29 11.53 -17.61
CA SER A 235 -10.97 12.49 -18.67
C SER A 235 -11.76 13.80 -18.60
N THR A 236 -12.64 13.97 -17.59
CA THR A 236 -13.43 15.19 -17.33
C THR A 236 -12.90 15.93 -16.12
#